data_266946e5e7b89aeda87990c9409ce0a9
#
_entry.id   266946e5e7b89aeda87990c9409ce0a9
#
_cell.length_a   1.000
_cell.length_b   1.000
_cell.length_c   1.000
_cell.angle_alpha   90.00
_cell.angle_beta   90.00
_cell.angle_gamma   90.00
#
_symmetry.space_group_name_H-M   'P 1'
#
loop_
_entity.id
_entity.type
_entity.pdbx_description
1 polymer ?
#
loop_
_entity_poly.entity_id
_entity_poly.type
_entity_poly.pdbx_seq_one_letter_code
_entity_poly.pdbx_strand_id
1 'polypeptide(L)'
;MKEEQVQKEIISVLVKNEAGVLSRIAGLFSRRGYNIDALNVCATEDERYSRMTVAITETPSSTKQIISQLEKQEEVVKVLQLFDEAN
;
A
#
# COMPACT_ATOMS: atom_id res chain seq x y z
N MET A 1 1.44 -2.85 -29.36
CA MET A 1 1.46 -2.34 -27.97
C MET A 1 1.22 -3.49 -27.02
N LYS A 2 2.09 -3.63 -26.07
CA LYS A 2 1.93 -4.71 -25.10
C LYS A 2 1.01 -4.29 -23.98
N GLU A 3 0.09 -5.16 -23.65
CA GLU A 3 -0.71 -4.96 -22.46
C GLU A 3 0.10 -5.42 -21.25
N GLU A 4 0.01 -4.65 -20.18
CA GLU A 4 0.63 -5.06 -18.95
C GLU A 4 -0.14 -6.21 -18.33
N GLN A 5 0.58 -7.14 -17.76
CA GLN A 5 -0.05 -8.25 -17.06
C GLN A 5 -0.21 -7.89 -15.60
N VAL A 6 -1.32 -8.36 -15.04
CA VAL A 6 -1.50 -8.24 -13.60
C VAL A 6 -0.53 -9.18 -12.89
N GLN A 7 -0.03 -8.73 -11.77
CA GLN A 7 0.91 -9.52 -10.98
C GLN A 7 0.75 -9.15 -9.53
N LYS A 8 1.30 -9.96 -8.66
CA LYS A 8 1.24 -9.69 -7.24
C LYS A 8 2.18 -8.54 -6.91
N GLU A 9 1.64 -7.54 -6.25
CA GLU A 9 2.39 -6.36 -5.84
C GLU A 9 2.27 -6.22 -4.33
N ILE A 10 3.38 -5.90 -3.69
CA ILE A 10 3.40 -5.72 -2.24
C ILE A 10 3.87 -4.32 -1.94
N ILE A 11 3.07 -3.59 -1.16
CA ILE A 11 3.34 -2.20 -0.83
C ILE A 11 3.43 -2.07 0.68
N SER A 12 4.50 -1.46 1.15
CA SER A 12 4.69 -1.18 2.57
C SER A 12 4.50 0.31 2.80
N VAL A 13 3.60 0.66 3.71
CA VAL A 13 3.25 2.05 3.97
C VAL A 13 3.49 2.34 5.44
N LEU A 14 4.36 3.30 5.71
CA LEU A 14 4.60 3.77 7.07
C LEU A 14 3.68 4.95 7.31
N VAL A 15 2.80 4.85 8.29
CA VAL A 15 1.76 5.85 8.52
C VAL A 15 1.77 6.30 9.97
N LYS A 16 1.19 7.46 10.21
CA LYS A 16 0.96 7.94 11.57
C LYS A 16 -0.03 7.01 12.27
N ASN A 17 0.27 6.68 13.51
CA ASN A 17 -0.57 5.78 14.31
C ASN A 17 -1.66 6.59 15.01
N GLU A 18 -2.63 7.07 14.22
CA GLU A 18 -3.72 7.89 14.72
C GLU A 18 -5.05 7.25 14.33
N ALA A 19 -6.09 7.54 15.11
CA ALA A 19 -7.41 6.98 14.85
C ALA A 19 -7.88 7.32 13.45
N GLY A 20 -8.41 6.33 12.75
CA GLY A 20 -8.97 6.52 11.42
C GLY A 20 -7.99 6.50 10.28
N VAL A 21 -6.68 6.58 10.56
CA VAL A 21 -5.67 6.61 9.49
C VAL A 21 -5.66 5.31 8.72
N LEU A 22 -5.65 4.18 9.42
CA LEU A 22 -5.59 2.88 8.77
C LEU A 22 -6.80 2.66 7.86
N SER A 23 -7.99 3.03 8.33
CA SER A 23 -9.20 2.92 7.53
C SER A 23 -9.15 3.81 6.30
N ARG A 24 -8.63 5.01 6.46
CA ARG A 24 -8.54 5.95 5.34
C ARG A 24 -7.57 5.45 4.28
N ILE A 25 -6.43 4.94 4.71
CA ILE A 25 -5.44 4.42 3.77
C ILE A 25 -5.98 3.18 3.07
N ALA A 26 -6.57 2.24 3.81
CA ALA A 26 -7.18 1.06 3.20
C ALA A 26 -8.29 1.47 2.22
N GLY A 27 -9.03 2.51 2.54
CA GLY A 27 -10.09 3.02 1.67
C GLY A 27 -9.61 3.54 0.33
N LEU A 28 -8.36 3.99 0.25
CA LEU A 28 -7.81 4.44 -1.03
C LEU A 28 -7.74 3.29 -2.02
N PHE A 29 -7.37 2.10 -1.57
CA PHE A 29 -7.36 0.92 -2.42
C PHE A 29 -8.78 0.55 -2.85
N SER A 30 -9.71 0.54 -1.90
CA SER A 30 -11.08 0.14 -2.18
C SER A 30 -11.77 1.07 -3.17
N ARG A 31 -11.58 2.37 -3.01
CA ARG A 31 -12.25 3.36 -3.86
C ARG A 31 -11.79 3.28 -5.30
N ARG A 32 -10.59 2.81 -5.53
CA ARG A 32 -10.07 2.67 -6.88
C ARG A 32 -10.33 1.29 -7.47
N GLY A 33 -11.06 0.45 -6.74
CA GLY A 33 -11.43 -0.87 -7.23
C GLY A 33 -10.34 -1.90 -7.13
N TYR A 34 -9.29 -1.62 -6.38
CA TYR A 34 -8.22 -2.60 -6.20
C TYR A 34 -8.66 -3.64 -5.18
N ASN A 35 -8.43 -4.89 -5.53
CA ASN A 35 -8.66 -5.98 -4.59
C ASN A 35 -7.45 -6.14 -3.69
N ILE A 36 -7.69 -6.04 -2.40
CA ILE A 36 -6.64 -6.29 -1.42
C ILE A 36 -6.60 -7.79 -1.16
N ASP A 37 -5.51 -8.43 -1.53
CA ASP A 37 -5.32 -9.86 -1.31
C ASP A 37 -4.96 -10.16 0.14
N ALA A 38 -4.18 -9.26 0.74
CA ALA A 38 -3.77 -9.42 2.13
C ALA A 38 -3.41 -8.05 2.68
N LEU A 39 -3.68 -7.88 3.97
CA LEU A 39 -3.38 -6.63 4.66
C LEU A 39 -2.87 -6.96 6.05
N ASN A 40 -1.71 -6.46 6.37
CA ASN A 40 -1.08 -6.63 7.67
C ASN A 40 -0.77 -5.27 8.25
N VAL A 41 -0.99 -5.13 9.55
CA VAL A 41 -0.63 -3.90 10.26
C VAL A 41 0.24 -4.30 11.44
N CYS A 42 1.40 -3.67 11.51
CA CYS A 42 2.37 -3.95 12.57
C CYS A 42 2.76 -2.67 13.28
N ALA A 43 2.94 -2.77 14.58
CA ALA A 43 3.53 -1.67 15.34
C ALA A 43 4.99 -1.54 14.93
N THR A 44 5.51 -0.32 15.03
CA THR A 44 6.92 -0.07 14.83
C THR A 44 7.57 0.18 16.19
N GLU A 45 8.88 0.36 16.19
CA GLU A 45 9.58 0.71 17.44
C GLU A 45 9.14 2.07 17.97
N ASP A 46 8.63 2.92 17.09
CA ASP A 46 8.14 4.24 17.46
C ASP A 46 6.62 4.20 17.51
N GLU A 47 6.06 4.43 18.69
CA GLU A 47 4.62 4.34 18.90
C GLU A 47 3.82 5.32 18.07
N ARG A 48 4.46 6.34 17.53
CA ARG A 48 3.78 7.33 16.68
C ARG A 48 3.44 6.78 15.30
N TYR A 49 3.99 5.64 14.91
CA TYR A 49 3.86 5.12 13.54
C TYR A 49 3.47 3.66 13.54
N SER A 50 2.77 3.28 12.49
CA SER A 50 2.44 1.89 12.20
C SER A 50 2.85 1.57 10.77
N ARG A 51 3.13 0.31 10.51
CA ARG A 51 3.46 -0.16 9.17
C ARG A 51 2.33 -1.01 8.63
N MET A 52 1.80 -0.61 7.49
CA MET A 52 0.82 -1.41 6.78
C MET A 52 1.51 -2.09 5.60
N THR A 53 1.32 -3.39 5.48
CA THR A 53 1.80 -4.14 4.33
C THR A 53 0.59 -4.63 3.57
N VAL A 54 0.47 -4.22 2.32
CA VAL A 54 -0.70 -4.49 1.50
C VAL A 54 -0.26 -5.29 0.27
N ALA A 55 -0.90 -6.43 0.06
CA ALA A 55 -0.67 -7.22 -1.15
C ALA A 55 -1.88 -7.07 -2.06
N ILE A 56 -1.63 -6.75 -3.31
CA ILE A 56 -2.68 -6.61 -4.33
C ILE A 56 -2.23 -7.34 -5.58
N THR A 57 -3.19 -7.61 -6.46
CA THR A 57 -2.89 -8.15 -7.79
C THR A 57 -3.30 -7.11 -8.81
N GLU A 58 -2.33 -6.47 -9.42
CA GLU A 58 -2.56 -5.34 -10.31
C GLU A 58 -1.46 -5.22 -11.35
N THR A 59 -1.70 -4.35 -12.33
CA THR A 59 -0.66 -4.04 -13.29
C THR A 59 0.38 -3.12 -12.66
N PRO A 60 1.61 -3.12 -13.16
CA PRO A 60 2.61 -2.17 -12.66
C PRO A 60 2.18 -0.71 -12.74
N SER A 61 1.48 -0.32 -13.80
CA SER A 61 1.00 1.06 -13.94
C SER A 61 0.02 1.42 -12.85
N SER A 62 -0.95 0.54 -12.57
CA SER A 62 -1.94 0.79 -11.52
C SER A 62 -1.27 0.87 -10.16
N THR A 63 -0.27 0.02 -9.93
CA THR A 63 0.47 0.02 -8.67
C THR A 63 1.20 1.34 -8.48
N LYS A 64 1.82 1.86 -9.52
CA LYS A 64 2.50 3.16 -9.44
C LYS A 64 1.53 4.28 -9.12
N GLN A 65 0.33 4.21 -9.69
CA GLN A 65 -0.69 5.23 -9.42
C GLN A 65 -1.11 5.23 -7.97
N ILE A 66 -1.34 4.06 -7.38
CA ILE A 66 -1.75 4.01 -5.99
C ILE A 66 -0.62 4.46 -5.07
N ILE A 67 0.61 4.10 -5.38
CA ILE A 67 1.75 4.56 -4.59
C ILE A 67 1.82 6.08 -4.61
N SER A 68 1.64 6.69 -5.77
CA SER A 68 1.64 8.14 -5.91
C SER A 68 0.53 8.78 -5.06
N GLN A 69 -0.66 8.18 -5.05
CA GLN A 69 -1.76 8.69 -4.25
C GLN A 69 -1.48 8.56 -2.76
N LEU A 70 -0.87 7.45 -2.35
CA LEU A 70 -0.50 7.26 -0.96
C LEU A 70 0.50 8.30 -0.50
N GLU A 71 1.47 8.60 -1.33
CA GLU A 71 2.51 9.56 -0.97
C GLU A 71 1.98 10.98 -0.79
N LYS A 72 0.80 11.27 -1.32
CA LYS A 72 0.18 12.59 -1.18
C LYS A 72 -0.58 12.76 0.12
N GLN A 73 -0.77 11.69 0.89
CA GLN A 73 -1.53 11.76 2.13
C GLN A 73 -0.65 12.27 3.26
N GLU A 74 -1.18 13.21 4.05
CA GLU A 74 -0.42 13.79 5.16
C GLU A 74 0.02 12.75 6.17
N GLU A 75 -0.80 11.75 6.38
CA GLU A 75 -0.54 10.74 7.38
C GLU A 75 0.48 9.70 6.93
N VAL A 76 0.84 9.71 5.66
CA VAL A 76 1.80 8.75 5.11
C VAL A 76 3.20 9.33 5.21
N VAL A 77 4.07 8.60 5.90
CA VAL A 77 5.46 9.02 6.08
C VAL A 77 6.32 8.51 4.95
N LYS A 78 6.10 7.26 4.54
CA LYS A 78 6.93 6.63 3.53
C LYS A 78 6.18 5.48 2.89
N VAL A 79 6.39 5.31 1.58
CA VAL A 79 5.84 4.18 0.83
C VAL A 79 6.97 3.46 0.15
N LEU A 80 7.02 2.14 0.29
CA LEU A 80 7.99 1.29 -0.37
C LEU A 80 7.25 0.20 -1.14
N GLN A 81 7.71 -0.09 -2.34
CA GLN A 81 7.24 -1.25 -3.06
C GLN A 81 8.20 -2.39 -2.79
N LEU A 82 7.67 -3.50 -2.30
CA LEU A 82 8.47 -4.67 -1.98
C LEU A 82 8.35 -5.66 -3.12
N PHE A 83 9.43 -6.40 -3.36
CA PHE A 83 9.46 -7.38 -4.42
C PHE A 83 9.59 -8.76 -3.82
N ASP A 84 8.89 -9.71 -4.42
CA ASP A 84 8.93 -11.09 -3.99
C ASP A 84 10.25 -11.70 -4.48
N GLU A 85 11.10 -12.08 -3.54
CA GLU A 85 12.38 -12.69 -3.88
C GLU A 85 12.33 -14.21 -3.91
N ALA A 86 11.15 -14.77 -3.76
CA ALA A 86 11.00 -16.21 -3.65
C ALA A 86 11.09 -16.93 -4.98
N ASN A 87 11.48 -16.29 -6.01
CA ASN A 87 11.62 -16.93 -7.32
C ASN A 87 12.96 -17.51 -7.52
#